data_ac4631dad70eef8999a00cc189c6d6b3
#
_entry.id   ac4631dad70eef8999a00cc189c6d6b3
#
_cell.length_a   1.000
_cell.length_b   1.000
_cell.length_c   1.000
_cell.angle_alpha   90.00
_cell.angle_beta   90.00
_cell.angle_gamma   90.00
#
_symmetry.space_group_name_H-M   'P 1'
#
loop_
_entity.id
_entity.type
_entity.pdbx_description
1 polymer ?
#
loop_
_entity_poly.entity_id
_entity_poly.type
_entity_poly.pdbx_seq_one_letter_code
_entity_poly.pdbx_strand_id
1 'polypeptide(L)'
;MKRSIRTIFIIFLLTTCFAALAWAESATKDEVIAKCEAAAKLIQEKGVDAASQIIGDKAGPFVWKDTYVFLMDLDGKMIAHPIKPELTKEDNLLKVADTDGKPLFVEFVQVAGSQGQGWVDYMWPKPGQDKPAAKSSYIYRVPNTPYFVGAGIYK
;
A
#
# COMPACT_ATOMS: atom_id res chain seq x y z
N MET A 1 33.15 -71.17 14.28
CA MET A 1 33.34 -69.73 13.89
C MET A 1 32.03 -69.24 13.23
N LYS A 2 31.20 -68.50 13.98
CA LYS A 2 29.92 -67.96 13.49
C LYS A 2 30.12 -66.44 13.25
N ARG A 3 30.09 -66.02 12.00
CA ARG A 3 30.16 -64.58 11.63
C ARG A 3 28.70 -64.03 11.67
N SER A 4 28.48 -63.10 12.59
CA SER A 4 27.24 -62.36 12.72
C SER A 4 27.27 -61.18 11.75
N ILE A 5 26.37 -61.18 10.77
CA ILE A 5 26.18 -60.07 9.84
C ILE A 5 25.21 -59.12 10.54
N ARG A 6 25.70 -57.91 10.93
CA ARG A 6 24.88 -56.81 11.44
C ARG A 6 24.38 -56.03 10.23
N THR A 7 23.11 -56.17 9.92
CA THR A 7 22.41 -55.38 8.94
C THR A 7 22.14 -53.99 9.54
N ILE A 8 22.80 -52.98 9.01
CA ILE A 8 22.54 -51.58 9.38
C ILE A 8 21.37 -51.08 8.47
N PHE A 9 20.20 -50.85 9.07
CA PHE A 9 19.10 -50.17 8.43
C PHE A 9 19.38 -48.67 8.49
N ILE A 10 19.74 -48.07 7.33
CA ILE A 10 19.81 -46.62 7.15
C ILE A 10 18.39 -46.16 6.83
N ILE A 11 17.72 -45.56 7.84
CA ILE A 11 16.46 -44.87 7.65
C ILE A 11 16.77 -43.52 7.01
N PHE A 12 16.47 -43.40 5.70
CA PHE A 12 16.55 -42.14 4.98
C PHE A 12 15.29 -41.33 5.30
N LEU A 13 15.40 -40.41 6.28
CA LEU A 13 14.32 -39.49 6.64
C LEU A 13 14.20 -38.44 5.53
N LEU A 14 13.28 -38.65 4.60
CA LEU A 14 12.92 -37.69 3.56
C LEU A 14 12.14 -36.54 4.19
N THR A 15 12.84 -35.48 4.62
CA THR A 15 12.22 -34.23 5.02
C THR A 15 11.68 -33.53 3.77
N THR A 16 10.40 -33.75 3.46
CA THR A 16 9.67 -32.94 2.49
C THR A 16 9.51 -31.54 3.05
N CYS A 17 10.35 -30.63 2.58
CA CYS A 17 10.20 -29.19 2.84
C CYS A 17 8.94 -28.72 2.07
N PHE A 18 7.80 -28.68 2.75
CA PHE A 18 6.59 -28.02 2.24
C PHE A 18 6.89 -26.53 2.26
N ALA A 19 7.37 -25.99 1.15
CA ALA A 19 7.36 -24.55 0.92
C ALA A 19 5.86 -24.17 0.80
N ALA A 20 5.28 -23.73 1.91
CA ALA A 20 3.99 -23.07 1.88
C ALA A 20 4.16 -21.84 0.98
N LEU A 21 3.57 -21.86 -0.20
CA LEU A 21 3.33 -20.67 -0.99
C LEU A 21 2.43 -19.77 -0.13
N ALA A 22 3.06 -18.87 0.62
CA ALA A 22 2.35 -17.79 1.29
C ALA A 22 1.76 -16.92 0.17
N TRP A 23 0.50 -17.14 -0.13
CA TRP A 23 -0.26 -16.20 -0.95
C TRP A 23 -0.27 -14.90 -0.18
N ALA A 24 0.31 -13.84 -0.77
CA ALA A 24 0.27 -12.53 -0.14
C ALA A 24 -1.21 -12.18 0.07
N GLU A 25 -1.59 -12.06 1.34
CA GLU A 25 -2.97 -11.77 1.72
C GLU A 25 -3.34 -10.40 1.17
N SER A 26 -4.44 -10.29 0.43
CA SER A 26 -4.91 -9.03 -0.13
C SER A 26 -5.64 -8.21 0.92
N ALA A 27 -5.47 -6.90 0.88
CA ALA A 27 -6.20 -5.97 1.74
C ALA A 27 -7.69 -5.95 1.40
N THR A 28 -8.53 -5.79 2.41
CA THR A 28 -9.98 -5.63 2.25
C THR A 28 -10.38 -4.16 2.22
N LYS A 29 -11.59 -3.85 1.71
CA LYS A 29 -12.12 -2.49 1.70
C LYS A 29 -12.24 -1.91 3.11
N ASP A 30 -12.70 -2.70 4.07
CA ASP A 30 -12.87 -2.25 5.46
C ASP A 30 -11.52 -1.93 6.12
N GLU A 31 -10.49 -2.74 5.86
CA GLU A 31 -9.13 -2.44 6.33
C GLU A 31 -8.58 -1.15 5.71
N VAL A 32 -8.82 -0.92 4.41
CA VAL A 32 -8.41 0.29 3.72
C VAL A 32 -9.07 1.52 4.33
N ILE A 33 -10.39 1.49 4.55
CA ILE A 33 -11.13 2.59 5.18
C ILE A 33 -10.57 2.87 6.58
N ALA A 34 -10.46 1.84 7.43
CA ALA A 34 -9.94 1.99 8.79
C ALA A 34 -8.51 2.56 8.83
N LYS A 35 -7.65 2.15 7.89
CA LYS A 35 -6.28 2.68 7.79
C LYS A 35 -6.24 4.14 7.32
N CYS A 36 -7.11 4.56 6.40
CA CYS A 36 -7.22 5.96 6.00
C CYS A 36 -7.72 6.83 7.14
N GLU A 37 -8.74 6.40 7.89
CA GLU A 37 -9.24 7.10 9.08
C GLU A 37 -8.16 7.23 10.16
N ALA A 38 -7.41 6.16 10.43
CA ALA A 38 -6.31 6.17 11.39
C ALA A 38 -5.19 7.12 10.96
N ALA A 39 -4.85 7.17 9.67
CA ALA A 39 -3.86 8.10 9.14
C ALA A 39 -4.33 9.57 9.24
N ALA A 40 -5.60 9.84 8.94
CA ALA A 40 -6.18 11.18 9.08
C ALA A 40 -6.17 11.63 10.56
N LYS A 41 -6.53 10.75 11.48
CA LYS A 41 -6.43 11.01 12.92
C LYS A 41 -5.00 11.31 13.36
N LEU A 42 -4.02 10.53 12.87
CA LEU A 42 -2.60 10.78 13.16
C LEU A 42 -2.16 12.18 12.71
N ILE A 43 -2.62 12.63 11.51
CA ILE A 43 -2.32 13.97 11.00
C ILE A 43 -2.92 15.05 11.89
N GLN A 44 -4.16 14.87 12.36
CA GLN A 44 -4.81 15.81 13.26
C GLN A 44 -4.13 15.90 14.64
N GLU A 45 -3.64 14.77 15.16
CA GLU A 45 -3.01 14.70 16.49
C GLU A 45 -1.55 15.17 16.50
N LYS A 46 -0.78 14.86 15.45
CA LYS A 46 0.68 15.10 15.41
C LYS A 46 1.12 16.17 14.43
N GLY A 47 0.22 16.67 13.59
CA GLY A 47 0.56 17.54 12.48
C GLY A 47 1.09 16.78 11.27
N VAL A 48 1.07 17.43 10.10
CA VAL A 48 1.41 16.81 8.81
C VAL A 48 2.87 16.37 8.75
N ASP A 49 3.81 17.14 9.30
CA ASP A 49 5.24 16.84 9.20
C ASP A 49 5.61 15.53 9.93
N ALA A 50 5.15 15.37 11.17
CA ALA A 50 5.40 14.16 11.94
C ALA A 50 4.63 12.95 11.35
N ALA A 51 3.39 13.15 10.92
CA ALA A 51 2.58 12.11 10.33
C ALA A 51 3.13 11.64 8.98
N SER A 52 3.66 12.54 8.14
CA SER A 52 4.23 12.19 6.84
C SER A 52 5.43 11.25 6.96
N GLN A 53 6.25 11.40 7.97
CA GLN A 53 7.37 10.49 8.24
C GLN A 53 6.88 9.07 8.59
N ILE A 54 5.83 8.96 9.40
CA ILE A 54 5.25 7.67 9.81
C ILE A 54 4.52 7.01 8.63
N ILE A 55 3.76 7.78 7.83
CA ILE A 55 3.04 7.28 6.66
C ILE A 55 4.01 6.90 5.54
N GLY A 56 5.10 7.65 5.36
CA GLY A 56 6.13 7.41 4.36
C GLY A 56 7.10 6.28 4.69
N ASP A 57 7.07 5.74 5.90
CA ASP A 57 7.93 4.63 6.30
C ASP A 57 7.46 3.32 5.68
N LYS A 58 8.31 2.73 4.81
CA LYS A 58 8.04 1.46 4.15
C LYS A 58 7.88 0.28 5.13
N ALA A 59 8.50 0.35 6.30
CA ALA A 59 8.39 -0.62 7.38
C ALA A 59 7.35 -0.20 8.44
N GLY A 60 6.66 0.91 8.22
CA GLY A 60 5.73 1.51 9.16
C GLY A 60 4.33 0.88 9.18
N PRO A 61 3.47 1.35 10.08
CA PRO A 61 2.16 0.76 10.33
C PRO A 61 1.13 0.99 9.20
N PHE A 62 1.48 1.84 8.23
CA PHE A 62 0.65 2.19 7.09
C PHE A 62 1.02 1.44 5.81
N VAL A 63 1.88 0.42 5.91
CA VAL A 63 2.14 -0.57 4.86
C VAL A 63 1.74 -1.94 5.41
N TRP A 64 0.81 -2.62 4.73
CA TRP A 64 0.33 -3.93 5.18
C TRP A 64 -0.12 -4.78 3.99
N LYS A 65 -0.02 -6.08 4.10
CA LYS A 65 -0.41 -7.01 3.04
C LYS A 65 0.17 -6.59 1.68
N ASP A 66 -0.69 -6.35 0.70
CA ASP A 66 -0.33 -5.91 -0.65
C ASP A 66 -0.57 -4.40 -0.90
N THR A 67 -0.75 -3.59 0.16
CA THR A 67 -1.12 -2.18 0.02
C THR A 67 -0.48 -1.24 1.06
N TYR A 68 -0.79 0.04 0.95
CA TYR A 68 -0.23 1.11 1.76
C TYR A 68 -1.11 2.36 1.72
N VAL A 69 -0.94 3.24 2.73
CA VAL A 69 -1.50 4.60 2.73
C VAL A 69 -0.50 5.57 2.09
N PHE A 70 -1.01 6.50 1.29
CA PHE A 70 -0.28 7.69 0.82
C PHE A 70 -0.95 8.97 1.31
N LEU A 71 -0.22 10.08 1.30
CA LEU A 71 -0.67 11.40 1.75
C LEU A 71 -0.40 12.44 0.65
N MET A 72 -1.42 13.22 0.31
CA MET A 72 -1.34 14.32 -0.66
C MET A 72 -2.03 15.58 -0.14
N ASP A 73 -1.72 16.72 -0.78
CA ASP A 73 -2.50 17.94 -0.62
C ASP A 73 -3.48 18.13 -1.79
N LEU A 74 -4.38 19.11 -1.65
CA LEU A 74 -5.37 19.46 -2.67
C LEU A 74 -4.79 20.19 -3.89
N ASP A 75 -3.54 20.63 -3.81
CA ASP A 75 -2.83 21.25 -4.94
C ASP A 75 -2.14 20.19 -5.82
N GLY A 76 -2.27 18.90 -5.46
CA GLY A 76 -1.75 17.76 -6.22
C GLY A 76 -0.32 17.38 -5.90
N LYS A 77 0.22 17.82 -4.76
CA LYS A 77 1.54 17.44 -4.29
C LYS A 77 1.48 16.18 -3.44
N MET A 78 2.35 15.22 -3.73
CA MET A 78 2.56 14.06 -2.86
C MET A 78 3.40 14.46 -1.65
N ILE A 79 2.86 14.28 -0.45
CA ILE A 79 3.53 14.60 0.82
C ILE A 79 4.25 13.37 1.38
N ALA A 80 3.62 12.18 1.27
CA ALA A 80 4.24 10.92 1.66
C ALA A 80 3.74 9.75 0.81
N HIS A 81 4.68 8.89 0.39
CA HIS A 81 4.38 7.66 -0.34
C HIS A 81 5.43 6.58 -0.01
N PRO A 82 5.08 5.53 0.76
CA PRO A 82 6.07 4.59 1.30
C PRO A 82 6.74 3.70 0.25
N ILE A 83 6.09 3.46 -0.90
CA ILE A 83 6.59 2.56 -1.94
C ILE A 83 7.27 3.32 -3.08
N LYS A 84 6.82 4.55 -3.37
CA LYS A 84 7.37 5.43 -4.43
C LYS A 84 7.71 6.80 -3.84
N PRO A 85 8.74 6.90 -2.97
CA PRO A 85 9.10 8.16 -2.32
C PRO A 85 9.57 9.23 -3.33
N GLU A 86 9.98 8.85 -4.55
CA GLU A 86 10.32 9.77 -5.62
C GLU A 86 9.17 10.71 -6.00
N LEU A 87 7.92 10.29 -5.82
CA LEU A 87 6.75 11.13 -6.12
C LEU A 87 6.67 12.38 -5.22
N THR A 88 7.29 12.36 -4.05
CA THR A 88 7.33 13.52 -3.15
C THR A 88 8.26 14.64 -3.64
N LYS A 89 9.12 14.34 -4.63
CA LYS A 89 10.04 15.29 -5.22
C LYS A 89 9.42 16.09 -6.37
N GLU A 90 8.28 15.61 -6.88
CA GLU A 90 7.53 16.30 -7.93
C GLU A 90 6.75 17.47 -7.33
N ASP A 91 6.77 18.61 -8.00
CA ASP A 91 6.07 19.80 -7.53
C ASP A 91 4.54 19.62 -7.62
N ASN A 92 4.07 18.89 -8.64
CA ASN A 92 2.65 18.68 -8.89
C ASN A 92 2.42 17.42 -9.75
N LEU A 93 1.48 16.57 -9.35
CA LEU A 93 1.14 15.32 -10.03
C LEU A 93 -0.14 15.42 -10.90
N LEU A 94 -0.81 16.56 -10.98
CA LEU A 94 -2.09 16.68 -11.69
C LEU A 94 -1.98 16.44 -13.21
N LYS A 95 -0.76 16.52 -13.77
CA LYS A 95 -0.49 16.22 -15.19
C LYS A 95 -0.14 14.74 -15.43
N VAL A 96 0.01 13.96 -14.38
CA VAL A 96 0.36 12.54 -14.48
C VAL A 96 -0.90 11.72 -14.74
N ALA A 97 -0.84 10.89 -15.76
CA ALA A 97 -1.88 9.91 -16.08
C ALA A 97 -1.38 8.49 -15.79
N ASP A 98 -2.30 7.56 -15.57
CA ASP A 98 -1.99 6.14 -15.51
C ASP A 98 -1.75 5.56 -16.92
N THR A 99 -1.49 4.25 -17.01
CA THR A 99 -1.22 3.57 -18.30
C THR A 99 -2.40 3.57 -19.27
N ASP A 100 -3.62 3.79 -18.77
CA ASP A 100 -4.83 3.88 -19.60
C ASP A 100 -5.16 5.34 -19.97
N GLY A 101 -4.27 6.28 -19.61
CA GLY A 101 -4.41 7.71 -19.89
C GLY A 101 -5.34 8.44 -18.91
N LYS A 102 -5.66 7.82 -17.77
CA LYS A 102 -6.54 8.42 -16.77
C LYS A 102 -5.79 9.40 -15.87
N PRO A 103 -6.28 10.65 -15.68
CA PRO A 103 -5.65 11.64 -14.80
C PRO A 103 -5.97 11.35 -13.34
N LEU A 104 -5.43 10.25 -12.80
CA LEU A 104 -5.80 9.69 -11.50
C LEU A 104 -5.66 10.69 -10.34
N PHE A 105 -4.60 11.50 -10.32
CA PHE A 105 -4.38 12.47 -9.23
C PHE A 105 -5.36 13.63 -9.27
N VAL A 106 -5.85 14.01 -10.45
CA VAL A 106 -6.96 14.98 -10.59
C VAL A 106 -8.23 14.43 -9.97
N GLU A 107 -8.56 13.15 -10.23
CA GLU A 107 -9.73 12.53 -9.62
C GLU A 107 -9.60 12.39 -8.09
N PHE A 108 -8.40 12.09 -7.58
CA PHE A 108 -8.16 12.07 -6.13
C PHE A 108 -8.45 13.43 -5.49
N VAL A 109 -7.89 14.50 -6.05
CA VAL A 109 -8.11 15.88 -5.57
C VAL A 109 -9.60 16.24 -5.67
N GLN A 110 -10.27 15.88 -6.77
CA GLN A 110 -11.69 16.15 -6.95
C GLN A 110 -12.55 15.44 -5.90
N VAL A 111 -12.30 14.15 -5.65
CA VAL A 111 -13.04 13.39 -4.62
C VAL A 111 -12.77 13.98 -3.22
N ALA A 112 -11.52 14.24 -2.88
CA ALA A 112 -11.18 14.82 -1.59
C ALA A 112 -11.77 16.23 -1.39
N GLY A 113 -11.75 17.05 -2.44
CA GLY A 113 -12.20 18.44 -2.38
C GLY A 113 -13.72 18.61 -2.39
N SER A 114 -14.45 17.80 -3.18
CA SER A 114 -15.89 17.98 -3.38
C SER A 114 -16.76 17.05 -2.53
N GLN A 115 -16.33 15.79 -2.33
CA GLN A 115 -17.10 14.76 -1.63
C GLN A 115 -16.54 14.45 -0.23
N GLY A 116 -15.31 14.82 0.02
CA GLY A 116 -14.60 14.50 1.27
C GLY A 116 -14.07 13.08 1.31
N GLN A 117 -14.73 12.13 0.65
CA GLN A 117 -14.31 10.74 0.59
C GLN A 117 -14.94 10.01 -0.60
N GLY A 118 -14.29 8.94 -1.06
CA GLY A 118 -14.81 8.12 -2.17
C GLY A 118 -13.78 7.17 -2.73
N TRP A 119 -14.22 6.31 -3.63
CA TRP A 119 -13.37 5.33 -4.31
C TRP A 119 -13.03 5.80 -5.73
N VAL A 120 -11.76 5.61 -6.12
CA VAL A 120 -11.26 5.92 -7.46
C VAL A 120 -10.57 4.68 -8.04
N ASP A 121 -10.97 4.27 -9.23
CA ASP A 121 -10.39 3.14 -9.98
C ASP A 121 -9.32 3.66 -10.96
N TYR A 122 -8.15 3.01 -11.00
CA TYR A 122 -7.03 3.37 -11.87
C TYR A 122 -6.04 2.22 -12.02
N MET A 123 -5.05 2.37 -12.89
CA MET A 123 -3.97 1.40 -13.08
C MET A 123 -2.74 1.80 -12.27
N TRP A 124 -2.23 0.89 -11.42
CA TRP A 124 -1.06 1.16 -10.58
C TRP A 124 -0.27 -0.11 -10.27
N PRO A 125 1.07 -0.07 -10.24
CA PRO A 125 1.87 -1.23 -9.88
C PRO A 125 1.63 -1.66 -8.43
N LYS A 126 1.56 -2.97 -8.19
CA LYS A 126 1.58 -3.54 -6.83
C LYS A 126 2.96 -3.29 -6.19
N PRO A 127 3.05 -3.20 -4.86
CA PRO A 127 4.34 -3.16 -4.18
C PRO A 127 5.29 -4.26 -4.65
N GLY A 128 6.52 -3.87 -5.06
CA GLY A 128 7.52 -4.80 -5.58
C GLY A 128 7.32 -5.28 -7.02
N GLN A 129 6.35 -4.73 -7.75
CA GLN A 129 6.10 -5.03 -9.16
C GLN A 129 6.16 -3.76 -10.01
N ASP A 130 6.60 -3.89 -11.28
CA ASP A 130 6.64 -2.79 -12.22
C ASP A 130 5.39 -2.73 -13.11
N LYS A 131 4.77 -3.89 -13.35
CA LYS A 131 3.58 -3.99 -14.19
C LYS A 131 2.35 -3.40 -13.50
N PRO A 132 1.66 -2.42 -14.13
CA PRO A 132 0.41 -1.90 -13.61
C PRO A 132 -0.68 -2.98 -13.49
N ALA A 133 -1.46 -2.89 -12.42
CA ALA A 133 -2.63 -3.71 -12.17
C ALA A 133 -3.81 -2.81 -11.82
N ALA A 134 -5.03 -3.29 -12.04
CA ALA A 134 -6.23 -2.55 -11.67
C ALA A 134 -6.28 -2.37 -10.16
N LYS A 135 -6.38 -1.12 -9.72
CA LYS A 135 -6.44 -0.71 -8.31
C LYS A 135 -7.66 0.16 -8.08
N SER A 136 -8.29 -0.01 -6.93
CA SER A 136 -9.34 0.88 -6.43
C SER A 136 -8.87 1.48 -5.12
N SER A 137 -8.72 2.81 -5.05
CA SER A 137 -8.29 3.49 -3.82
C SER A 137 -9.41 4.29 -3.20
N TYR A 138 -9.56 4.14 -1.89
CA TYR A 138 -10.38 5.00 -1.07
C TYR A 138 -9.60 6.26 -0.75
N ILE A 139 -10.18 7.41 -1.09
CA ILE A 139 -9.67 8.75 -0.82
C ILE A 139 -10.44 9.29 0.39
N TYR A 140 -9.73 9.84 1.36
CA TYR A 140 -10.32 10.38 2.58
C TYR A 140 -9.68 11.72 2.95
N ARG A 141 -10.49 12.78 2.93
CA ARG A 141 -10.08 14.13 3.31
C ARG A 141 -9.80 14.20 4.81
N VAL A 142 -8.65 14.73 5.18
CA VAL A 142 -8.37 15.06 6.58
C VAL A 142 -9.18 16.29 6.98
N PRO A 143 -10.12 16.19 7.94
CA PRO A 143 -11.03 17.29 8.26
C PRO A 143 -10.30 18.58 8.63
N ASN A 144 -10.78 19.71 8.11
CA ASN A 144 -10.26 21.07 8.38
C ASN A 144 -8.79 21.29 7.96
N THR A 145 -8.29 20.53 6.99
CA THR A 145 -6.91 20.68 6.47
C THR A 145 -6.92 20.68 4.94
N PRO A 146 -5.84 21.12 4.26
CA PRO A 146 -5.69 20.98 2.82
C PRO A 146 -5.21 19.57 2.40
N TYR A 147 -5.19 18.59 3.29
CA TYR A 147 -4.62 17.25 3.05
C TYR A 147 -5.69 16.18 2.90
N PHE A 148 -5.34 15.12 2.20
CA PHE A 148 -6.09 13.88 2.14
C PHE A 148 -5.15 12.68 2.13
N VAL A 149 -5.65 11.55 2.56
CA VAL A 149 -4.97 10.27 2.50
C VAL A 149 -5.70 9.33 1.55
N GLY A 150 -4.99 8.34 1.03
CA GLY A 150 -5.60 7.30 0.22
C GLY A 150 -4.88 5.97 0.41
N ALA A 151 -5.64 4.89 0.30
CA ALA A 151 -5.14 3.53 0.23
C ALA A 151 -6.07 2.69 -0.66
N GLY A 152 -5.59 1.59 -1.23
CA GLY A 152 -6.42 0.86 -2.16
C GLY A 152 -6.25 -0.65 -2.13
N ILE A 153 -7.20 -1.32 -2.77
CA ILE A 153 -7.17 -2.75 -3.07
C ILE A 153 -6.83 -2.97 -4.53
N TYR A 154 -6.15 -4.06 -4.82
CA TYR A 154 -5.92 -4.52 -6.20
C TYR A 154 -6.96 -5.56 -6.59
N LYS A 155 -7.38 -5.50 -7.86
CA LYS A 155 -8.39 -6.41 -8.45
C LYS A 155 -7.73 -7.59 -9.14
#